data_8eb2735d89f1974f7bbabd856bb53fc8
#
_entry.id   8eb2735d89f1974f7bbabd856bb53fc8
#
_cell.length_a   1.000
_cell.length_b   1.000
_cell.length_c   1.000
_cell.angle_alpha   90.00
_cell.angle_beta   90.00
_cell.angle_gamma   90.00
#
_symmetry.space_group_name_H-M   'P 1'
#
loop_
_entity.id
_entity.type
_entity.pdbx_description
1 polymer ?
#
loop_
_entity_poly.entity_id
_entity_poly.type
_entity_poly.pdbx_seq_one_letter_code
_entity_poly.pdbx_strand_id
1 'polypeptide(L)'
;MQNQIHCQSCGMPMTEDSHFGKNADGSKNEDYCCHCYQNGAFTNPGETLETMIESCIPFIVEDGTWASDNESAKKLLTEFLPTLKRWKKQGMIISFKLKEGVSEEDFLVASDEIQKHYLSGCKGFISRQLMIMGGVWTDWIIWETMADAENSMNKLIENESAKKFTSLIGEIMEQQLYPLERAY
;
A
#
# COMPACT_ATOMS: atom_id res chain seq x y z
N MET A 1 -19.89 -14.45 19.71
CA MET A 1 -20.07 -13.24 18.85
C MET A 1 -19.43 -13.59 17.52
N GLN A 2 -20.21 -13.66 16.43
CA GLN A 2 -19.66 -13.88 15.08
C GLN A 2 -18.79 -12.67 14.77
N ASN A 3 -17.53 -12.90 14.42
CA ASN A 3 -16.64 -11.86 13.94
C ASN A 3 -17.21 -11.39 12.59
N GLN A 4 -17.91 -10.28 12.59
CA GLN A 4 -18.48 -9.71 11.37
C GLN A 4 -17.33 -9.23 10.49
N ILE A 5 -17.22 -9.81 9.28
CA ILE A 5 -16.19 -9.42 8.31
C ILE A 5 -16.57 -8.08 7.71
N HIS A 6 -15.65 -7.12 7.71
CA HIS A 6 -15.84 -5.79 7.14
C HIS A 6 -14.83 -5.55 6.00
N CYS A 7 -15.27 -4.83 4.99
CA CYS A 7 -14.40 -4.41 3.90
C CYS A 7 -13.21 -3.59 4.41
N GLN A 8 -12.00 -4.02 4.10
CA GLN A 8 -10.75 -3.40 4.53
C GLN A 8 -10.40 -2.12 3.72
N SER A 9 -11.39 -1.56 3.01
CA SER A 9 -11.30 -0.28 2.29
C SER A 9 -12.36 0.72 2.78
N CYS A 10 -13.65 0.39 2.73
CA CYS A 10 -14.75 1.29 3.09
C CYS A 10 -15.44 0.95 4.42
N GLY A 11 -15.09 -0.18 5.05
CA GLY A 11 -15.71 -0.62 6.29
C GLY A 11 -17.10 -1.27 6.16
N MET A 12 -17.64 -1.41 4.95
CA MET A 12 -18.94 -2.04 4.73
C MET A 12 -18.97 -3.46 5.29
N PRO A 13 -20.01 -3.87 6.06
CA PRO A 13 -20.19 -5.25 6.51
C PRO A 13 -20.36 -6.19 5.33
N MET A 14 -19.62 -7.30 5.29
CA MET A 14 -19.71 -8.32 4.25
C MET A 14 -20.34 -9.59 4.84
N THR A 15 -21.66 -9.67 4.76
CA THR A 15 -22.47 -10.74 5.37
C THR A 15 -22.94 -11.81 4.38
N GLU A 16 -22.93 -11.49 3.08
CA GLU A 16 -23.37 -12.36 2.00
C GLU A 16 -22.28 -12.52 0.94
N ASP A 17 -22.28 -13.64 0.21
CA ASP A 17 -21.28 -13.91 -0.84
C ASP A 17 -21.24 -12.83 -1.94
N SER A 18 -22.37 -12.20 -2.22
CA SER A 18 -22.49 -11.08 -3.17
C SER A 18 -21.75 -9.81 -2.72
N HIS A 19 -21.49 -9.66 -1.43
CA HIS A 19 -20.78 -8.51 -0.87
C HIS A 19 -19.27 -8.54 -1.11
N PHE A 20 -18.70 -9.73 -1.36
CA PHE A 20 -17.26 -9.87 -1.50
C PHE A 20 -16.75 -9.49 -2.90
N GLY A 21 -15.61 -8.86 -2.95
CA GLY A 21 -14.87 -8.59 -4.19
C GLY A 21 -14.35 -9.87 -4.86
N LYS A 22 -13.77 -9.71 -6.03
CA LYS A 22 -13.20 -10.82 -6.82
C LYS A 22 -11.73 -10.60 -7.12
N ASN A 23 -10.94 -11.65 -6.90
CA ASN A 23 -9.54 -11.72 -7.32
C ASN A 23 -9.43 -11.88 -8.85
N ALA A 24 -8.22 -11.76 -9.40
CA ALA A 24 -7.99 -11.88 -10.85
C ALA A 24 -8.40 -13.25 -11.42
N ASP A 25 -8.31 -14.31 -10.62
CA ASP A 25 -8.72 -15.67 -10.99
C ASP A 25 -10.23 -15.92 -10.77
N GLY A 26 -10.99 -14.89 -10.36
CA GLY A 26 -12.41 -14.98 -10.07
C GLY A 26 -12.76 -15.53 -8.68
N SER A 27 -11.78 -15.94 -7.88
CA SER A 27 -12.00 -16.35 -6.50
C SER A 27 -12.50 -15.19 -5.64
N LYS A 28 -13.14 -15.52 -4.51
CA LYS A 28 -13.64 -14.54 -3.55
C LYS A 28 -12.48 -13.81 -2.87
N ASN A 29 -12.55 -12.49 -2.81
CA ASN A 29 -11.63 -11.69 -2.00
C ASN A 29 -12.24 -11.46 -0.62
N GLU A 30 -11.61 -11.93 0.43
CA GLU A 30 -12.14 -11.85 1.80
C GLU A 30 -11.83 -10.53 2.51
N ASP A 31 -10.94 -9.71 1.95
CA ASP A 31 -10.57 -8.43 2.54
C ASP A 31 -11.43 -7.26 2.04
N TYR A 32 -11.90 -7.30 0.78
CA TYR A 32 -12.55 -6.16 0.14
C TYR A 32 -13.92 -6.50 -0.41
N CYS A 33 -14.83 -5.54 -0.36
CA CYS A 33 -16.17 -5.72 -0.91
C CYS A 33 -16.21 -5.56 -2.44
N CYS A 34 -17.32 -5.99 -3.05
CA CYS A 34 -17.58 -5.93 -4.48
C CYS A 34 -17.57 -4.50 -5.06
N HIS A 35 -17.79 -3.47 -4.24
CA HIS A 35 -17.73 -2.07 -4.65
C HIS A 35 -16.32 -1.53 -4.67
N CYS A 36 -15.43 -2.07 -3.83
CA CYS A 36 -14.06 -1.58 -3.69
C CYS A 36 -13.05 -2.37 -4.52
N TYR A 37 -13.30 -3.66 -4.80
CA TYR A 37 -12.30 -4.54 -5.41
C TYR A 37 -12.94 -5.55 -6.36
N GLN A 38 -12.48 -5.57 -7.63
CA GLN A 38 -12.95 -6.47 -8.67
C GLN A 38 -11.80 -6.85 -9.61
N ASN A 39 -11.84 -8.08 -10.11
CA ASN A 39 -10.89 -8.59 -11.10
C ASN A 39 -9.41 -8.45 -10.68
N GLY A 40 -9.12 -8.57 -9.39
CA GLY A 40 -7.77 -8.49 -8.87
C GLY A 40 -7.25 -7.05 -8.64
N ALA A 41 -8.10 -6.02 -8.74
CA ALA A 41 -7.71 -4.64 -8.59
C ALA A 41 -8.76 -3.80 -7.83
N PHE A 42 -8.33 -2.70 -7.25
CA PHE A 42 -9.27 -1.72 -6.72
C PHE A 42 -10.09 -1.10 -7.86
N THR A 43 -11.40 -0.99 -7.67
CA THR A 43 -12.33 -0.36 -8.64
C THR A 43 -12.01 1.11 -8.88
N ASN A 44 -11.48 1.79 -7.87
CA ASN A 44 -10.92 3.14 -7.96
C ASN A 44 -9.50 3.15 -7.38
N PRO A 45 -8.46 2.92 -8.22
CA PRO A 45 -7.05 2.94 -7.76
C PRO A 45 -6.58 4.32 -7.32
N GLY A 46 -7.23 5.40 -7.82
CA GLY A 46 -6.90 6.78 -7.45
C GLY A 46 -7.60 7.28 -6.19
N GLU A 47 -8.41 6.45 -5.53
CA GLU A 47 -9.11 6.81 -4.30
C GLU A 47 -8.13 7.20 -3.21
N THR A 48 -8.41 8.32 -2.53
CA THR A 48 -7.69 8.74 -1.33
C THR A 48 -8.52 8.45 -0.09
N LEU A 49 -7.91 8.51 1.08
CA LEU A 49 -8.63 8.36 2.34
C LEU A 49 -9.72 9.44 2.49
N GLU A 50 -9.42 10.68 2.10
CA GLU A 50 -10.34 11.81 2.16
C GLU A 50 -11.56 11.58 1.24
N THR A 51 -11.34 11.15 -0.02
CA THR A 51 -12.43 10.90 -0.95
C THR A 51 -13.26 9.69 -0.54
N MET A 52 -12.64 8.67 0.07
CA MET A 52 -13.36 7.53 0.64
C MET A 52 -14.24 7.96 1.83
N ILE A 53 -13.74 8.80 2.73
CA ILE A 53 -14.53 9.37 3.84
C ILE A 53 -15.77 10.06 3.28
N GLU A 54 -15.58 11.00 2.35
CA GLU A 54 -16.70 11.77 1.77
C GLU A 54 -17.72 10.84 1.06
N SER A 55 -17.26 9.81 0.36
CA SER A 55 -18.11 8.84 -0.33
C SER A 55 -18.92 7.95 0.63
N CYS A 56 -18.38 7.66 1.82
CA CYS A 56 -19.05 6.81 2.81
C CYS A 56 -20.06 7.56 3.69
N ILE A 57 -19.95 8.88 3.87
CA ILE A 57 -20.85 9.69 4.72
C ILE A 57 -22.33 9.44 4.44
N PRO A 58 -22.84 9.52 3.17
CA PRO A 58 -24.26 9.33 2.90
C PRO A 58 -24.79 7.98 3.39
N PHE A 59 -24.04 6.91 3.21
CA PHE A 59 -24.43 5.56 3.61
C PHE A 59 -24.50 5.39 5.13
N ILE A 60 -23.56 6.01 5.87
CA ILE A 60 -23.55 5.96 7.34
C ILE A 60 -24.73 6.74 7.93
N VAL A 61 -25.06 7.89 7.32
CA VAL A 61 -26.20 8.72 7.76
C VAL A 61 -27.53 8.06 7.41
N GLU A 62 -27.66 7.46 6.22
CA GLU A 62 -28.85 6.74 5.79
C GLU A 62 -29.14 5.52 6.66
N ASP A 63 -28.11 4.76 7.04
CA ASP A 63 -28.23 3.64 7.98
C ASP A 63 -28.67 4.11 9.38
N GLY A 64 -28.21 5.27 9.82
CA GLY A 64 -28.59 5.91 11.08
C GLY A 64 -28.14 5.20 12.36
N THR A 65 -27.48 4.05 12.24
CA THR A 65 -27.03 3.23 13.38
C THR A 65 -25.80 3.84 14.07
N TRP A 66 -24.89 4.42 13.26
CA TRP A 66 -23.57 4.86 13.72
C TRP A 66 -23.40 6.37 13.81
N ALA A 67 -24.16 7.12 12.99
CA ALA A 67 -24.19 8.57 13.01
C ALA A 67 -25.52 9.09 12.50
N SER A 68 -25.99 10.22 13.05
CA SER A 68 -27.29 10.83 12.71
C SER A 68 -27.18 11.99 11.71
N ASP A 69 -25.95 12.46 11.43
CA ASP A 69 -25.68 13.59 10.56
C ASP A 69 -24.27 13.48 9.93
N ASN A 70 -24.02 14.32 8.93
CA ASN A 70 -22.76 14.30 8.16
C ASN A 70 -21.54 14.59 9.01
N GLU A 71 -21.62 15.44 10.04
CA GLU A 71 -20.48 15.82 10.87
C GLU A 71 -20.06 14.65 11.76
N SER A 72 -21.02 14.01 12.43
CA SER A 72 -20.76 12.82 13.24
C SER A 72 -20.29 11.63 12.40
N ALA A 73 -20.86 11.43 11.19
CA ALA A 73 -20.40 10.41 10.25
C ALA A 73 -18.95 10.67 9.80
N LYS A 74 -18.61 11.92 9.44
CA LYS A 74 -17.26 12.29 9.03
C LYS A 74 -16.25 12.04 10.15
N LYS A 75 -16.58 12.44 11.39
CA LYS A 75 -15.72 12.20 12.55
C LYS A 75 -15.46 10.70 12.75
N LEU A 76 -16.53 9.89 12.76
CA LEU A 76 -16.43 8.44 12.89
C LEU A 76 -15.51 7.83 11.82
N LEU A 77 -15.75 8.17 10.56
CA LEU A 77 -14.99 7.64 9.42
C LEU A 77 -13.52 8.07 9.46
N THR A 78 -13.24 9.32 9.89
CA THR A 78 -11.87 9.83 10.04
C THR A 78 -11.07 9.06 11.10
N GLU A 79 -11.73 8.56 12.14
CA GLU A 79 -11.09 7.74 13.17
C GLU A 79 -11.00 6.26 12.77
N PHE A 80 -12.01 5.75 12.06
CA PHE A 80 -12.13 4.32 11.73
C PHE A 80 -11.37 3.91 10.46
N LEU A 81 -11.56 4.59 9.32
CA LEU A 81 -11.00 4.15 8.04
C LEU A 81 -9.47 4.01 8.04
N PRO A 82 -8.68 4.89 8.71
CA PRO A 82 -7.21 4.70 8.78
C PRO A 82 -6.76 3.40 9.44
N THR A 83 -7.66 2.71 10.18
CA THR A 83 -7.34 1.41 10.79
C THR A 83 -7.45 0.24 9.82
N LEU A 84 -8.07 0.44 8.66
CA LEU A 84 -8.30 -0.59 7.65
C LEU A 84 -7.06 -0.81 6.77
N LYS A 85 -6.87 -2.04 6.26
CA LYS A 85 -5.68 -2.47 5.51
C LYS A 85 -5.29 -1.54 4.36
N ARG A 86 -6.28 -1.05 3.58
CA ARG A 86 -6.02 -0.18 2.43
C ARG A 86 -5.33 1.13 2.81
N TRP A 87 -5.63 1.66 3.99
CA TRP A 87 -5.20 2.98 4.44
C TRP A 87 -4.07 2.95 5.45
N LYS A 88 -3.67 1.75 5.89
CA LYS A 88 -2.47 1.59 6.73
C LYS A 88 -1.22 1.92 5.94
N LYS A 89 -0.26 2.56 6.58
CA LYS A 89 1.09 2.70 6.04
C LYS A 89 1.68 1.33 5.73
N GLN A 90 2.46 1.26 4.67
CA GLN A 90 3.09 0.02 4.22
C GLN A 90 4.59 0.10 4.38
N GLY A 91 5.19 -0.94 4.97
CA GLY A 91 6.61 -1.20 4.92
C GLY A 91 6.93 -2.13 3.74
N MET A 92 7.74 -1.69 2.80
CA MET A 92 8.27 -2.54 1.74
C MET A 92 9.68 -2.98 2.11
N ILE A 93 9.91 -4.28 2.20
CA ILE A 93 11.24 -4.85 2.43
C ILE A 93 11.69 -5.52 1.13
N ILE A 94 12.92 -5.18 0.71
CA ILE A 94 13.58 -5.84 -0.40
C ILE A 94 14.98 -6.22 0.09
N SER A 95 15.26 -7.54 0.20
CA SER A 95 16.58 -8.05 0.56
C SER A 95 17.25 -8.67 -0.67
N PHE A 96 18.51 -8.29 -0.93
CA PHE A 96 19.20 -8.67 -2.16
C PHE A 96 20.73 -8.70 -1.98
N LYS A 97 21.40 -9.35 -2.95
CA LYS A 97 22.85 -9.25 -3.14
C LYS A 97 23.17 -8.46 -4.40
N LEU A 98 24.31 -7.78 -4.40
CA LEU A 98 24.81 -7.13 -5.61
C LEU A 98 25.29 -8.16 -6.62
N LYS A 99 25.32 -7.77 -7.89
CA LYS A 99 25.98 -8.55 -8.94
C LYS A 99 27.46 -8.67 -8.67
N GLU A 100 28.06 -9.77 -9.15
CA GLU A 100 29.51 -9.95 -9.11
C GLU A 100 30.23 -8.79 -9.81
N GLY A 101 31.26 -8.26 -9.16
CA GLY A 101 32.04 -7.13 -9.66
C GLY A 101 31.46 -5.75 -9.40
N VAL A 102 30.27 -5.64 -8.81
CA VAL A 102 29.73 -4.35 -8.38
C VAL A 102 30.33 -3.96 -7.02
N SER A 103 30.92 -2.76 -6.94
CA SER A 103 31.42 -2.22 -5.68
C SER A 103 30.29 -1.65 -4.82
N GLU A 104 30.47 -1.67 -3.50
CA GLU A 104 29.52 -1.02 -2.57
C GLU A 104 29.42 0.48 -2.83
N GLU A 105 30.54 1.14 -3.21
CA GLU A 105 30.60 2.55 -3.52
C GLU A 105 29.74 2.89 -4.74
N ASP A 106 29.89 2.16 -5.86
CA ASP A 106 29.07 2.37 -7.07
C ASP A 106 27.57 2.13 -6.79
N PHE A 107 27.27 1.12 -5.98
CA PHE A 107 25.90 0.84 -5.57
C PHE A 107 25.31 1.97 -4.71
N LEU A 108 26.04 2.50 -3.75
CA LEU A 108 25.58 3.62 -2.92
C LEU A 108 25.32 4.89 -3.74
N VAL A 109 26.20 5.19 -4.73
CA VAL A 109 25.96 6.30 -5.67
C VAL A 109 24.65 6.10 -6.44
N ALA A 110 24.40 4.90 -6.95
CA ALA A 110 23.13 4.61 -7.65
C ALA A 110 21.93 4.66 -6.70
N SER A 111 22.13 4.27 -5.45
CA SER A 111 21.10 4.36 -4.40
C SER A 111 20.72 5.80 -4.06
N ASP A 112 21.69 6.71 -4.02
CA ASP A 112 21.43 8.14 -3.83
C ASP A 112 20.70 8.75 -5.03
N GLU A 113 21.07 8.33 -6.25
CA GLU A 113 20.39 8.78 -7.47
C GLU A 113 18.93 8.33 -7.55
N ILE A 114 18.61 7.06 -7.25
CA ILE A 114 17.21 6.61 -7.22
C ILE A 114 16.42 7.32 -6.13
N GLN A 115 17.01 7.53 -4.95
CA GLN A 115 16.40 8.28 -3.87
C GLN A 115 16.01 9.68 -4.33
N LYS A 116 16.95 10.41 -4.94
CA LYS A 116 16.78 11.81 -5.33
C LYS A 116 15.87 11.98 -6.54
N HIS A 117 16.02 11.15 -7.56
CA HIS A 117 15.41 11.36 -8.87
C HIS A 117 14.17 10.50 -9.12
N TYR A 118 13.82 9.60 -8.19
CA TYR A 118 12.66 8.76 -8.31
C TYR A 118 11.84 8.72 -7.01
N LEU A 119 12.34 8.09 -5.95
CA LEU A 119 11.55 7.80 -4.74
C LEU A 119 11.00 9.06 -4.08
N SER A 120 11.81 10.11 -3.93
CA SER A 120 11.37 11.37 -3.31
C SER A 120 10.25 12.09 -4.06
N GLY A 121 10.04 11.78 -5.33
CA GLY A 121 8.97 12.30 -6.16
C GLY A 121 7.74 11.39 -6.24
N CYS A 122 7.80 10.18 -5.70
CA CYS A 122 6.68 9.26 -5.71
C CYS A 122 5.60 9.68 -4.69
N LYS A 123 4.34 9.65 -5.14
CA LYS A 123 3.22 9.89 -4.24
C LYS A 123 3.25 8.87 -3.09
N GLY A 124 3.00 9.34 -1.88
CA GLY A 124 2.92 8.49 -0.68
C GLY A 124 4.26 7.96 -0.17
N PHE A 125 5.39 8.35 -0.75
CA PHE A 125 6.71 8.04 -0.19
C PHE A 125 6.93 8.75 1.14
N ILE A 126 7.28 8.00 2.19
CA ILE A 126 7.52 8.56 3.53
C ILE A 126 9.01 8.56 3.85
N SER A 127 9.63 7.40 3.81
CA SER A 127 11.04 7.24 4.18
C SER A 127 11.66 5.98 3.56
N ARG A 128 12.98 5.96 3.50
CA ARG A 128 13.76 4.81 3.06
C ARG A 128 14.96 4.62 3.98
N GLN A 129 15.29 3.38 4.27
CA GLN A 129 16.48 2.98 5.01
C GLN A 129 17.14 1.82 4.28
N LEU A 130 18.44 1.99 4.02
CA LEU A 130 19.25 0.96 3.39
C LEU A 130 20.21 0.39 4.43
N MET A 131 20.24 -0.93 4.56
CA MET A 131 21.02 -1.67 5.54
C MET A 131 21.85 -2.73 4.86
N ILE A 132 23.00 -3.09 5.44
CA ILE A 132 23.82 -4.21 4.98
C ILE A 132 24.20 -5.11 6.15
N MET A 133 24.07 -6.41 5.95
CA MET A 133 24.57 -7.40 6.89
C MET A 133 25.07 -8.65 6.14
N GLY A 134 26.35 -9.01 6.33
CA GLY A 134 26.93 -10.21 5.70
C GLY A 134 26.88 -10.23 4.17
N GLY A 135 26.98 -9.06 3.52
CA GLY A 135 26.89 -8.93 2.06
C GLY A 135 25.48 -8.97 1.49
N VAL A 136 24.46 -9.05 2.36
CA VAL A 136 23.05 -8.91 1.98
C VAL A 136 22.61 -7.48 2.29
N TRP A 137 22.10 -6.81 1.27
CA TRP A 137 21.49 -5.50 1.39
C TRP A 137 19.99 -5.65 1.67
N THR A 138 19.47 -4.80 2.53
CA THR A 138 18.04 -4.70 2.80
C THR A 138 17.59 -3.25 2.62
N ASP A 139 16.69 -3.05 1.70
CA ASP A 139 16.05 -1.78 1.44
C ASP A 139 14.67 -1.78 2.10
N TRP A 140 14.46 -0.90 3.08
CA TRP A 140 13.20 -0.72 3.78
C TRP A 140 12.60 0.62 3.42
N ILE A 141 11.45 0.57 2.75
CA ILE A 141 10.75 1.77 2.25
C ILE A 141 9.38 1.85 2.91
N ILE A 142 9.04 3.00 3.45
CA ILE A 142 7.73 3.26 4.06
C ILE A 142 6.88 4.11 3.12
N TRP A 143 5.65 3.66 2.92
CA TRP A 143 4.64 4.28 2.06
C TRP A 143 3.38 4.64 2.83
N GLU A 144 2.67 5.70 2.41
CA GLU A 144 1.38 6.10 3.00
C GLU A 144 0.31 5.02 2.80
N THR A 145 0.25 4.40 1.61
CA THR A 145 -0.73 3.37 1.30
C THR A 145 -0.12 2.23 0.46
N MET A 146 -0.79 1.08 0.45
CA MET A 146 -0.45 -0.03 -0.45
C MET A 146 -0.49 0.39 -1.92
N ALA A 147 -1.49 1.16 -2.32
CA ALA A 147 -1.63 1.64 -3.70
C ALA A 147 -0.46 2.54 -4.13
N ASP A 148 0.06 3.38 -3.23
CA ASP A 148 1.23 4.22 -3.53
C ASP A 148 2.49 3.37 -3.72
N ALA A 149 2.70 2.36 -2.88
CA ALA A 149 3.80 1.40 -3.02
C ALA A 149 3.74 0.65 -4.36
N GLU A 150 2.58 0.06 -4.69
CA GLU A 150 2.36 -0.67 -5.95
C GLU A 150 2.53 0.23 -7.18
N ASN A 151 1.98 1.44 -7.17
CA ASN A 151 2.15 2.41 -8.25
C ASN A 151 3.61 2.81 -8.47
N SER A 152 4.38 2.96 -7.38
CA SER A 152 5.82 3.20 -7.45
C SER A 152 6.52 2.02 -8.13
N MET A 153 6.25 0.80 -7.72
CA MET A 153 6.87 -0.40 -8.31
C MET A 153 6.55 -0.53 -9.81
N ASN A 154 5.30 -0.28 -10.22
CA ASN A 154 4.88 -0.37 -11.62
C ASN A 154 5.58 0.66 -12.52
N LYS A 155 5.88 1.85 -12.01
CA LYS A 155 6.56 2.93 -12.74
C LYS A 155 8.09 2.88 -12.66
N LEU A 156 8.63 2.04 -11.79
CA LEU A 156 10.07 1.94 -11.54
C LEU A 156 10.87 1.67 -12.82
N ILE A 157 10.36 0.80 -13.70
CA ILE A 157 11.00 0.44 -14.98
C ILE A 157 11.02 1.56 -16.02
N GLU A 158 10.28 2.64 -15.81
CA GLU A 158 10.25 3.80 -16.72
C GLU A 158 11.31 4.86 -16.36
N ASN A 159 11.85 4.82 -15.13
CA ASN A 159 12.81 5.79 -14.62
C ASN A 159 14.25 5.34 -14.79
N GLU A 160 15.12 6.20 -15.35
CA GLU A 160 16.52 5.84 -15.65
C GLU A 160 17.36 5.59 -14.38
N SER A 161 17.18 6.37 -13.31
CA SER A 161 17.90 6.15 -12.04
C SER A 161 17.48 4.83 -11.40
N ALA A 162 16.19 4.47 -11.49
CA ALA A 162 15.69 3.19 -11.02
C ALA A 162 16.22 2.01 -11.85
N LYS A 163 16.28 2.14 -13.16
CA LYS A 163 16.92 1.13 -14.04
C LYS A 163 18.38 0.93 -13.69
N LYS A 164 19.15 2.02 -13.49
CA LYS A 164 20.53 1.95 -13.09
C LYS A 164 20.68 1.22 -11.76
N PHE A 165 19.93 1.63 -10.73
CA PHE A 165 19.95 0.99 -9.41
C PHE A 165 19.62 -0.51 -9.50
N THR A 166 18.50 -0.88 -10.14
CA THR A 166 18.09 -2.29 -10.27
C THR A 166 19.04 -3.12 -11.11
N SER A 167 19.75 -2.50 -12.07
CA SER A 167 20.74 -3.20 -12.89
C SER A 167 21.95 -3.73 -12.11
N LEU A 168 22.23 -3.16 -10.94
CA LEU A 168 23.33 -3.54 -10.03
C LEU A 168 22.94 -4.69 -9.09
N ILE A 169 21.64 -4.96 -8.96
CA ILE A 169 21.10 -6.03 -8.12
C ILE A 169 21.25 -7.37 -8.84
N GLY A 170 21.80 -8.34 -8.16
CA GLY A 170 21.95 -9.71 -8.65
C GLY A 170 20.81 -10.61 -8.22
N GLU A 171 20.85 -11.09 -6.99
CA GLU A 171 19.86 -12.01 -6.44
C GLU A 171 18.92 -11.28 -5.50
N ILE A 172 17.61 -11.31 -5.75
CA ILE A 172 16.58 -10.85 -4.81
C ILE A 172 16.20 -12.05 -3.93
N MET A 173 16.43 -11.91 -2.62
CA MET A 173 16.17 -12.95 -1.62
C MET A 173 14.79 -12.81 -1.01
N GLU A 174 14.31 -11.56 -0.87
CA GLU A 174 13.00 -11.24 -0.30
C GLU A 174 12.46 -9.96 -0.95
N GLN A 175 11.15 -9.93 -1.22
CA GLN A 175 10.43 -8.73 -1.61
C GLN A 175 9.00 -8.84 -1.12
N GLN A 176 8.64 -8.05 -0.11
CA GLN A 176 7.32 -8.10 0.49
C GLN A 176 6.83 -6.72 0.94
N LEU A 177 5.50 -6.56 0.94
CA LEU A 177 4.79 -5.42 1.53
C LEU A 177 4.11 -5.87 2.83
N TYR A 178 4.28 -5.09 3.89
CA TYR A 178 3.69 -5.34 5.19
C TYR A 178 2.90 -4.12 5.65
N PRO A 179 1.63 -4.28 6.08
CA PRO A 179 0.92 -3.20 6.74
C PRO A 179 1.59 -2.90 8.08
N LEU A 180 1.90 -1.62 8.31
CA LEU A 180 2.46 -1.19 9.58
C LEU A 180 1.35 -1.08 10.63
N GLU A 181 1.52 -1.76 11.76
CA GLU A 181 0.55 -1.68 12.85
C GLU A 181 0.70 -0.39 13.66
N ARG A 182 1.94 0.10 13.86
CA ARG A 182 2.25 1.37 14.54
C ARG A 182 3.54 1.98 14.01
N ALA A 183 3.55 3.31 13.87
CA ALA A 183 4.74 4.13 13.73
C ALA A 183 4.84 5.04 14.96
N TYR A 184 6.03 5.13 15.56
CA TYR A 184 6.30 5.95 16.75
C TYR A 184 7.03 7.23 16.37
#